data_28d749b03115e9e313d8f879080449cb
#
_entry.id   28d749b03115e9e313d8f879080449cb
#
_cell.length_a   1.000
_cell.length_b   1.000
_cell.length_c   1.000
_cell.angle_alpha   90.00
_cell.angle_beta   90.00
_cell.angle_gamma   90.00
#
_symmetry.space_group_name_H-M   'P 1'
#
loop_
_entity.id
_entity.type
_entity.pdbx_description
1 polymer ?
#
loop_
_entity_poly.entity_id
_entity_poly.type
_entity_poly.pdbx_seq_one_letter_code
_entity_poly.pdbx_strand_id
1 'polypeptide(L)'
;MTIGMIGLGRMGNHMRSRLRSKDIETIGYDIDPEVSDVSSIAELCDGLGTGPRIVWLMLPNQLVDETIEALVPLLRADDIVIDGGNSRWTLDAPRAERLAAHGVSYLDCGVSGGVWGETNGYGIMVGGPEEAVRTVWPVLQALAPEDGGLVHAGGVGAGHFAKMVHNGIEYAMMQAYAEGYELLCADSPVTDVPAVFDAWRQGTVIRSWLLDLCSAALADEPDLASIRGWADDSGEGRWTVEEAIDRAVPMPAISAALFARFSSRQDDSPAMNLIAAMRNQFGGHAIHNS
;
A
#
# COMPACT_ATOMS: atom_id res chain seq x y z
N MET A 1 -20.97 -2.09 18.11
CA MET A 1 -20.86 -2.31 16.65
C MET A 1 -19.83 -3.39 16.48
N THR A 2 -20.16 -4.48 15.79
CA THR A 2 -19.26 -5.60 15.53
C THR A 2 -18.84 -5.56 14.06
N ILE A 3 -17.54 -5.73 13.79
CA ILE A 3 -16.95 -5.68 12.44
C ILE A 3 -16.49 -7.08 12.03
N GLY A 4 -16.85 -7.51 10.84
CA GLY A 4 -16.26 -8.69 10.22
C GLY A 4 -14.99 -8.31 9.46
N MET A 5 -13.88 -9.01 9.69
CA MET A 5 -12.64 -8.79 8.94
C MET A 5 -12.24 -10.06 8.23
N ILE A 6 -12.09 -9.99 6.91
CA ILE A 6 -11.70 -11.13 6.06
C ILE A 6 -10.27 -10.88 5.54
N GLY A 7 -9.39 -11.83 5.79
CA GLY A 7 -7.97 -11.72 5.52
C GLY A 7 -7.22 -11.22 6.76
N LEU A 8 -6.61 -12.16 7.49
CA LEU A 8 -5.88 -11.89 8.74
C LEU A 8 -4.37 -12.06 8.55
N GLY A 9 -3.89 -11.80 7.36
CA GLY A 9 -2.46 -11.63 7.13
C GLY A 9 -1.90 -10.50 7.99
N ARG A 10 -0.65 -10.13 7.82
CA ARG A 10 0.04 -9.14 8.68
C ARG A 10 -0.79 -7.89 8.94
N MET A 11 -1.29 -7.23 7.87
CA MET A 11 -2.06 -5.98 8.02
C MET A 11 -3.42 -6.20 8.68
N GLY A 12 -4.22 -7.16 8.18
CA GLY A 12 -5.56 -7.41 8.71
C GLY A 12 -5.55 -7.80 10.18
N ASN A 13 -4.59 -8.62 10.60
CA ASN A 13 -4.44 -8.99 12.00
C ASN A 13 -4.09 -7.79 12.89
N HIS A 14 -3.16 -6.92 12.46
CA HIS A 14 -2.82 -5.70 13.21
C HIS A 14 -4.00 -4.72 13.28
N MET A 15 -4.77 -4.58 12.19
CA MET A 15 -5.98 -3.74 12.20
C MET A 15 -7.05 -4.32 13.15
N ARG A 16 -7.27 -5.65 13.14
CA ARG A 16 -8.14 -6.32 14.09
C ARG A 16 -7.72 -6.06 15.54
N SER A 17 -6.43 -6.22 15.85
CA SER A 17 -5.88 -5.95 17.18
C SER A 17 -6.11 -4.50 17.60
N ARG A 18 -5.85 -3.54 16.71
CA ARG A 18 -6.07 -2.12 16.98
C ARG A 18 -7.55 -1.81 17.22
N LEU A 19 -8.48 -2.32 16.41
CA LEU A 19 -9.92 -2.14 16.63
C LEU A 19 -10.35 -2.67 18.01
N ARG A 20 -9.92 -3.88 18.36
CA ARG A 20 -10.21 -4.50 19.67
C ARG A 20 -9.62 -3.68 20.82
N SER A 21 -8.44 -3.07 20.67
CA SER A 21 -7.84 -2.19 21.68
C SER A 21 -8.58 -0.86 21.86
N LYS A 22 -9.46 -0.50 20.92
CA LYS A 22 -10.32 0.68 20.95
C LYS A 22 -11.80 0.31 21.23
N ASP A 23 -12.03 -0.85 21.84
CA ASP A 23 -13.36 -1.36 22.23
C ASP A 23 -14.33 -1.59 21.05
N ILE A 24 -13.80 -1.80 19.85
CA ILE A 24 -14.59 -2.22 18.68
C ILE A 24 -14.46 -3.73 18.52
N GLU A 25 -15.55 -4.43 18.81
CA GLU A 25 -15.61 -5.87 18.61
C GLU A 25 -15.37 -6.23 17.14
N THR A 26 -14.45 -7.17 16.90
CA THR A 26 -14.07 -7.57 15.54
C THR A 26 -13.97 -9.08 15.47
N ILE A 27 -14.73 -9.69 14.55
CA ILE A 27 -14.68 -11.12 14.23
C ILE A 27 -13.83 -11.27 12.96
N GLY A 28 -12.76 -12.04 13.03
CA GLY A 28 -11.86 -12.25 11.91
C GLY A 28 -12.03 -13.62 11.27
N TYR A 29 -11.96 -13.66 9.94
CA TYR A 29 -11.88 -14.88 9.14
C TYR A 29 -10.65 -14.88 8.25
N ASP A 30 -9.95 -15.99 8.24
CA ASP A 30 -8.87 -16.29 7.31
C ASP A 30 -8.95 -17.77 6.88
N ILE A 31 -8.31 -18.11 5.77
CA ILE A 31 -8.14 -19.50 5.34
C ILE A 31 -7.21 -20.29 6.30
N ASP A 32 -6.33 -19.58 7.00
CA ASP A 32 -5.51 -20.14 8.07
C ASP A 32 -6.34 -20.20 9.37
N PRO A 33 -6.72 -21.42 9.84
CA PRO A 33 -7.53 -21.59 11.03
C PRO A 33 -6.82 -21.16 12.32
N GLU A 34 -5.48 -21.04 12.32
CA GLU A 34 -4.73 -20.64 13.52
C GLU A 34 -4.92 -19.16 13.87
N VAL A 35 -5.25 -18.31 12.88
CA VAL A 35 -5.47 -16.88 13.10
C VAL A 35 -6.94 -16.48 12.99
N SER A 36 -7.80 -17.38 12.52
CA SER A 36 -9.22 -17.16 12.32
C SER A 36 -10.02 -17.30 13.62
N ASP A 37 -10.99 -16.42 13.85
CA ASP A 37 -11.92 -16.53 14.99
C ASP A 37 -13.10 -17.49 14.69
N VAL A 38 -13.39 -17.72 13.40
CA VAL A 38 -14.52 -18.51 12.89
C VAL A 38 -14.07 -19.42 11.76
N SER A 39 -14.88 -20.43 11.43
CA SER A 39 -14.51 -21.45 10.45
C SER A 39 -14.96 -21.13 9.01
N SER A 40 -15.79 -20.12 8.83
CA SER A 40 -16.33 -19.75 7.51
C SER A 40 -16.79 -18.29 7.45
N ILE A 41 -16.89 -17.77 6.22
CA ILE A 41 -17.49 -16.44 5.93
C ILE A 41 -18.96 -16.40 6.40
N ALA A 42 -19.69 -17.49 6.30
CA ALA A 42 -21.08 -17.58 6.77
C ALA A 42 -21.16 -17.40 8.29
N GLU A 43 -20.33 -18.10 9.04
CA GLU A 43 -20.22 -17.97 10.49
C GLU A 43 -19.80 -16.55 10.91
N LEU A 44 -18.87 -15.92 10.16
CA LEU A 44 -18.52 -14.52 10.37
C LEU A 44 -19.76 -13.63 10.22
N CYS A 45 -20.50 -13.75 9.12
CA CYS A 45 -21.68 -12.94 8.86
C CYS A 45 -22.79 -13.13 9.91
N ASP A 46 -22.99 -14.36 10.41
CA ASP A 46 -23.95 -14.67 11.46
C ASP A 46 -23.58 -14.02 12.79
N GLY A 47 -22.28 -13.91 13.06
CA GLY A 47 -21.75 -13.25 14.28
C GLY A 47 -21.89 -11.73 14.31
N LEU A 48 -22.17 -11.06 13.18
CA LEU A 48 -22.21 -9.58 13.10
C LEU A 48 -23.52 -8.95 13.61
N GLY A 49 -24.47 -9.75 14.08
CA GLY A 49 -25.71 -9.25 14.67
C GLY A 49 -26.80 -8.91 13.65
N THR A 50 -27.80 -8.10 14.07
CA THR A 50 -29.04 -7.86 13.31
C THR A 50 -29.13 -6.50 12.62
N GLY A 51 -28.28 -5.55 12.97
CA GLY A 51 -28.20 -4.22 12.32
C GLY A 51 -27.42 -4.27 11.00
N PRO A 52 -27.17 -3.13 10.36
CA PRO A 52 -26.24 -3.06 9.21
C PRO A 52 -24.90 -3.66 9.58
N ARG A 53 -24.48 -4.66 8.82
CA ARG A 53 -23.24 -5.38 9.06
C ARG A 53 -22.12 -4.73 8.26
N ILE A 54 -20.95 -4.66 8.84
CA ILE A 54 -19.76 -4.11 8.19
C ILE A 54 -18.76 -5.25 8.00
N VAL A 55 -18.40 -5.52 6.76
CA VAL A 55 -17.39 -6.52 6.40
C VAL A 55 -16.22 -5.81 5.75
N TRP A 56 -15.04 -5.93 6.37
CA TRP A 56 -13.79 -5.35 5.89
C TRP A 56 -12.92 -6.44 5.25
N LEU A 57 -12.51 -6.21 4.00
CA LEU A 57 -11.63 -7.10 3.26
C LEU A 57 -10.19 -6.59 3.32
N MET A 58 -9.25 -7.44 3.76
CA MET A 58 -7.81 -7.20 3.76
C MET A 58 -7.12 -8.27 2.91
N LEU A 59 -7.49 -8.35 1.65
CA LEU A 59 -7.13 -9.41 0.73
C LEU A 59 -6.23 -8.91 -0.40
N PRO A 60 -5.42 -9.79 -1.02
CA PRO A 60 -4.85 -9.53 -2.33
C PRO A 60 -5.93 -9.22 -3.36
N ASN A 61 -5.67 -8.23 -4.24
CA ASN A 61 -6.65 -7.76 -5.25
C ASN A 61 -7.31 -8.89 -6.05
N GLN A 62 -6.59 -9.97 -6.34
CA GLN A 62 -7.07 -11.11 -7.12
C GLN A 62 -8.16 -11.93 -6.41
N LEU A 63 -8.24 -11.84 -5.07
CA LEU A 63 -9.20 -12.61 -4.26
C LEU A 63 -10.45 -11.81 -3.89
N VAL A 64 -10.46 -10.51 -4.13
CA VAL A 64 -11.56 -9.62 -3.70
C VAL A 64 -12.86 -9.96 -4.42
N ASP A 65 -12.82 -10.16 -5.74
CA ASP A 65 -14.02 -10.45 -6.53
C ASP A 65 -14.68 -11.78 -6.14
N GLU A 66 -13.90 -12.85 -5.95
CA GLU A 66 -14.38 -14.16 -5.48
C GLU A 66 -14.98 -14.05 -4.07
N THR A 67 -14.34 -13.29 -3.20
CA THR A 67 -14.83 -13.08 -1.83
C THR A 67 -16.14 -12.30 -1.82
N ILE A 68 -16.29 -11.27 -2.66
CA ILE A 68 -17.55 -10.53 -2.83
C ILE A 68 -18.65 -11.48 -3.34
N GLU A 69 -18.36 -12.36 -4.30
CA GLU A 69 -19.32 -13.35 -4.79
C GLU A 69 -19.78 -14.32 -3.69
N ALA A 70 -18.87 -14.75 -2.82
CA ALA A 70 -19.20 -15.59 -1.67
C ALA A 70 -20.01 -14.84 -0.60
N LEU A 71 -19.79 -13.54 -0.45
CA LEU A 71 -20.51 -12.69 0.51
C LEU A 71 -21.93 -12.34 0.08
N VAL A 72 -22.16 -12.08 -1.22
CA VAL A 72 -23.47 -11.63 -1.74
C VAL A 72 -24.66 -12.43 -1.20
N PRO A 73 -24.69 -13.78 -1.21
CA PRO A 73 -25.83 -14.55 -0.71
C PRO A 73 -26.01 -14.47 0.82
N LEU A 74 -25.01 -13.98 1.56
CA LEU A 74 -25.01 -13.88 3.01
C LEU A 74 -25.33 -12.46 3.52
N LEU A 75 -25.19 -11.46 2.66
CA LEU A 75 -25.41 -10.05 2.97
C LEU A 75 -26.90 -9.67 2.87
N ARG A 76 -27.27 -8.56 3.50
CA ARG A 76 -28.60 -7.99 3.51
C ARG A 76 -28.54 -6.55 2.99
N ALA A 77 -29.71 -6.02 2.63
CA ALA A 77 -29.81 -4.58 2.37
C ALA A 77 -29.29 -3.76 3.57
N ASP A 78 -28.66 -2.65 3.26
CA ASP A 78 -27.98 -1.71 4.19
C ASP A 78 -26.66 -2.23 4.78
N ASP A 79 -26.20 -3.44 4.47
CA ASP A 79 -24.87 -3.90 4.83
C ASP A 79 -23.78 -3.10 4.04
N ILE A 80 -22.58 -3.07 4.60
CA ILE A 80 -21.45 -2.33 4.02
C ILE A 80 -20.27 -3.28 3.86
N VAL A 81 -19.72 -3.33 2.65
CA VAL A 81 -18.45 -4.01 2.36
C VAL A 81 -17.37 -2.95 2.12
N ILE A 82 -16.24 -3.09 2.82
CA ILE A 82 -15.08 -2.21 2.69
C ILE A 82 -13.93 -3.03 2.10
N ASP A 83 -13.44 -2.65 0.93
CA ASP A 83 -12.19 -3.18 0.39
C ASP A 83 -11.03 -2.30 0.88
N GLY A 84 -10.26 -2.82 1.84
CA GLY A 84 -9.08 -2.17 2.40
C GLY A 84 -7.76 -2.79 1.91
N GLY A 85 -7.84 -3.66 0.91
CA GLY A 85 -6.69 -4.29 0.29
C GLY A 85 -5.89 -3.33 -0.61
N ASN A 86 -4.82 -3.87 -1.21
CA ASN A 86 -4.07 -3.14 -2.22
C ASN A 86 -4.73 -3.39 -3.60
N SER A 87 -5.89 -2.79 -3.82
CA SER A 87 -6.74 -3.03 -4.98
C SER A 87 -6.58 -1.96 -6.05
N ARG A 88 -6.74 -2.37 -7.32
CA ARG A 88 -6.73 -1.42 -8.44
C ARG A 88 -8.04 -0.64 -8.48
N TRP A 89 -7.97 0.68 -8.34
CA TRP A 89 -9.12 1.58 -8.25
C TRP A 89 -10.16 1.41 -9.40
N THR A 90 -9.72 0.99 -10.59
CA THR A 90 -10.61 0.78 -11.74
C THR A 90 -11.58 -0.40 -11.57
N LEU A 91 -11.34 -1.28 -10.59
CA LEU A 91 -12.20 -2.40 -10.26
C LEU A 91 -13.29 -2.05 -9.24
N ASP A 92 -13.19 -0.88 -8.59
CA ASP A 92 -14.11 -0.49 -7.52
C ASP A 92 -15.52 -0.23 -8.04
N ALA A 93 -15.67 0.47 -9.17
CA ALA A 93 -16.99 0.77 -9.73
C ALA A 93 -17.79 -0.52 -10.10
N PRO A 94 -17.23 -1.52 -10.81
CA PRO A 94 -17.91 -2.78 -11.04
C PRO A 94 -18.27 -3.55 -9.76
N ARG A 95 -17.41 -3.52 -8.73
CA ARG A 95 -17.67 -4.13 -7.42
C ARG A 95 -18.82 -3.46 -6.70
N ALA A 96 -18.82 -2.13 -6.69
CA ALA A 96 -19.90 -1.32 -6.12
C ALA A 96 -21.25 -1.57 -6.82
N GLU A 97 -21.28 -1.62 -8.14
CA GLU A 97 -22.51 -1.91 -8.92
C GLU A 97 -23.06 -3.29 -8.57
N ARG A 98 -22.21 -4.31 -8.46
CA ARG A 98 -22.59 -5.68 -8.09
C ARG A 98 -23.24 -5.72 -6.71
N LEU A 99 -22.65 -5.07 -5.71
CA LEU A 99 -23.17 -5.02 -4.34
C LEU A 99 -24.44 -4.17 -4.24
N ALA A 100 -24.50 -3.05 -4.95
CA ALA A 100 -25.68 -2.18 -4.98
C ALA A 100 -26.94 -2.87 -5.53
N ALA A 101 -26.80 -3.84 -6.46
CA ALA A 101 -27.91 -4.68 -6.94
C ALA A 101 -28.58 -5.49 -5.80
N HIS A 102 -27.91 -5.67 -4.68
CA HIS A 102 -28.39 -6.35 -3.47
C HIS A 102 -28.69 -5.38 -2.30
N GLY A 103 -28.65 -4.06 -2.56
CA GLY A 103 -28.85 -3.03 -1.52
C GLY A 103 -27.68 -2.87 -0.57
N VAL A 104 -26.49 -3.38 -0.93
CA VAL A 104 -25.27 -3.34 -0.13
C VAL A 104 -24.37 -2.20 -0.61
N SER A 105 -23.84 -1.41 0.33
CA SER A 105 -22.88 -0.35 0.02
C SER A 105 -21.47 -0.90 -0.09
N TYR A 106 -20.72 -0.40 -1.07
CA TYR A 106 -19.29 -0.67 -1.23
C TYR A 106 -18.48 0.59 -0.92
N LEU A 107 -17.43 0.42 -0.14
CA LEU A 107 -16.41 1.43 0.12
C LEU A 107 -15.04 0.89 -0.29
N ASP A 108 -14.27 1.69 -0.98
CA ASP A 108 -12.87 1.45 -1.25
C ASP A 108 -12.03 2.22 -0.22
N CYS A 109 -11.03 1.57 0.35
CA CYS A 109 -10.29 2.12 1.47
C CYS A 109 -8.79 1.94 1.29
N GLY A 110 -8.10 2.97 0.83
CA GLY A 110 -6.64 3.01 0.80
C GLY A 110 -6.09 3.11 2.21
N VAL A 111 -5.30 2.13 2.63
CA VAL A 111 -4.67 2.06 3.96
C VAL A 111 -3.15 2.17 3.82
N SER A 112 -2.54 3.09 4.54
CA SER A 112 -1.09 3.28 4.65
C SER A 112 -0.64 3.25 6.11
N GLY A 113 0.57 2.80 6.39
CA GLY A 113 1.10 2.70 7.76
C GLY A 113 1.85 1.40 8.04
N GLY A 114 1.72 0.41 7.17
CA GLY A 114 2.44 -0.86 7.25
C GLY A 114 2.30 -1.55 8.61
N VAL A 115 3.39 -2.15 9.08
CA VAL A 115 3.43 -2.87 10.38
C VAL A 115 3.31 -1.94 11.59
N TRP A 116 3.63 -0.68 11.44
CA TRP A 116 3.58 0.31 12.51
C TRP A 116 2.18 0.88 12.77
N GLY A 117 1.25 0.63 11.86
CA GLY A 117 -0.13 1.12 11.98
C GLY A 117 -0.88 0.58 13.19
N GLU A 118 -0.56 -0.62 13.69
CA GLU A 118 -1.15 -1.16 14.91
C GLU A 118 -0.94 -0.21 16.09
N THR A 119 0.26 0.33 16.25
CA THR A 119 0.62 1.23 17.35
C THR A 119 0.29 2.69 17.02
N ASN A 120 0.68 3.16 15.85
CA ASN A 120 0.67 4.59 15.50
C ASN A 120 -0.64 5.02 14.79
N GLY A 121 -1.46 4.07 14.36
CA GLY A 121 -2.61 4.32 13.49
C GLY A 121 -2.24 4.28 12.01
N TYR A 122 -3.28 4.17 11.18
CA TYR A 122 -3.16 4.06 9.73
C TYR A 122 -3.61 5.35 9.06
N GLY A 123 -2.87 5.81 8.06
CA GLY A 123 -3.37 6.80 7.12
C GLY A 123 -4.46 6.17 6.25
N ILE A 124 -5.67 6.76 6.26
CA ILE A 124 -6.86 6.19 5.63
C ILE A 124 -7.46 7.18 4.63
N MET A 125 -7.62 6.73 3.41
CA MET A 125 -8.31 7.43 2.33
C MET A 125 -9.51 6.58 1.91
N VAL A 126 -10.73 6.96 2.28
CA VAL A 126 -11.94 6.20 1.96
C VAL A 126 -12.70 6.84 0.81
N GLY A 127 -13.16 6.03 -0.13
CA GLY A 127 -14.09 6.37 -1.21
C GLY A 127 -15.41 5.64 -1.07
N GLY A 128 -16.49 6.27 -1.57
CA GLY A 128 -17.80 5.69 -1.61
C GLY A 128 -18.94 6.63 -1.19
N PRO A 129 -20.19 6.11 -1.08
CA PRO A 129 -21.35 6.90 -0.72
C PRO A 129 -21.20 7.55 0.67
N GLU A 130 -21.49 8.85 0.77
CA GLU A 130 -21.33 9.64 2.00
C GLU A 130 -22.04 9.03 3.21
N GLU A 131 -23.23 8.49 3.03
CA GLU A 131 -24.01 7.89 4.11
C GLU A 131 -23.35 6.62 4.66
N ALA A 132 -22.85 5.75 3.78
CA ALA A 132 -22.11 4.56 4.18
C ALA A 132 -20.79 4.93 4.87
N VAL A 133 -20.05 5.92 4.34
CA VAL A 133 -18.82 6.44 4.98
C VAL A 133 -19.14 6.98 6.37
N ARG A 134 -20.22 7.74 6.53
CA ARG A 134 -20.65 8.26 7.85
C ARG A 134 -20.96 7.14 8.84
N THR A 135 -21.59 6.06 8.38
CA THR A 135 -21.91 4.89 9.21
C THR A 135 -20.65 4.22 9.75
N VAL A 136 -19.60 4.07 8.93
CA VAL A 136 -18.34 3.40 9.32
C VAL A 136 -17.33 4.38 9.92
N TRP A 137 -17.61 5.67 9.94
CA TRP A 137 -16.66 6.69 10.42
C TRP A 137 -16.04 6.41 11.78
N PRO A 138 -16.78 5.94 12.81
CA PRO A 138 -16.17 5.58 14.10
C PRO A 138 -15.12 4.46 14.00
N VAL A 139 -15.29 3.50 13.07
CA VAL A 139 -14.34 2.43 12.81
C VAL A 139 -13.08 2.98 12.16
N LEU A 140 -13.25 3.86 11.16
CA LEU A 140 -12.14 4.52 10.48
C LEU A 140 -11.33 5.38 11.46
N GLN A 141 -12.00 6.12 12.34
CA GLN A 141 -11.34 6.92 13.40
C GLN A 141 -10.55 6.05 14.39
N ALA A 142 -11.07 4.90 14.77
CA ALA A 142 -10.35 3.99 15.67
C ALA A 142 -9.07 3.41 15.03
N LEU A 143 -9.06 3.25 13.72
CA LEU A 143 -7.90 2.80 12.97
C LEU A 143 -6.91 3.94 12.71
N ALA A 144 -7.36 5.16 12.53
CA ALA A 144 -6.52 6.31 12.23
C ALA A 144 -5.66 6.75 13.44
N PRO A 145 -4.61 7.55 13.23
CA PRO A 145 -3.93 8.29 14.29
C PRO A 145 -4.88 9.29 14.97
N GLU A 146 -4.61 9.64 16.22
CA GLU A 146 -5.45 10.58 16.98
C GLU A 146 -5.45 12.00 16.36
N ASP A 147 -4.34 12.40 15.77
CA ASP A 147 -4.13 13.75 15.23
C ASP A 147 -4.46 13.89 13.73
N GLY A 148 -5.19 12.93 13.14
CA GLY A 148 -5.58 13.03 11.73
C GLY A 148 -5.32 11.77 10.92
N GLY A 149 -4.95 11.93 9.62
CA GLY A 149 -4.64 10.80 8.74
C GLY A 149 -5.85 10.07 8.18
N LEU A 150 -7.08 10.61 8.35
CA LEU A 150 -8.33 10.07 7.82
C LEU A 150 -9.02 11.10 6.92
N VAL A 151 -9.40 10.68 5.70
CA VAL A 151 -10.13 11.52 4.76
C VAL A 151 -11.16 10.73 3.97
N HIS A 152 -12.36 11.30 3.78
CA HIS A 152 -13.28 10.88 2.73
C HIS A 152 -12.83 11.53 1.41
N ALA A 153 -12.21 10.75 0.55
CA ALA A 153 -11.54 11.24 -0.66
C ALA A 153 -12.52 11.54 -1.81
N GLY A 154 -13.74 11.00 -1.76
CA GLY A 154 -14.76 11.18 -2.78
C GLY A 154 -15.66 9.96 -2.97
N GLY A 155 -16.28 9.82 -4.13
CA GLY A 155 -17.09 8.66 -4.49
C GLY A 155 -16.27 7.37 -4.61
N VAL A 156 -16.95 6.30 -5.05
CA VAL A 156 -16.33 4.98 -5.26
C VAL A 156 -15.08 5.08 -6.14
N GLY A 157 -13.99 4.44 -5.71
CA GLY A 157 -12.68 4.44 -6.34
C GLY A 157 -11.75 5.57 -5.88
N ALA A 158 -12.26 6.59 -5.18
CA ALA A 158 -11.44 7.74 -4.76
C ALA A 158 -10.41 7.40 -3.68
N GLY A 159 -10.71 6.47 -2.80
CA GLY A 159 -9.80 6.02 -1.75
C GLY A 159 -8.61 5.26 -2.32
N HIS A 160 -8.86 4.23 -3.13
CA HIS A 160 -7.80 3.47 -3.79
C HIS A 160 -7.01 4.33 -4.79
N PHE A 161 -7.67 5.24 -5.52
CA PHE A 161 -6.97 6.18 -6.39
C PHE A 161 -6.01 7.08 -5.61
N ALA A 162 -6.47 7.68 -4.52
CA ALA A 162 -5.63 8.51 -3.66
C ALA A 162 -4.45 7.72 -3.07
N LYS A 163 -4.70 6.46 -2.63
CA LYS A 163 -3.66 5.56 -2.14
C LYS A 163 -2.64 5.20 -3.22
N MET A 164 -3.09 4.92 -4.42
CA MET A 164 -2.22 4.64 -5.57
C MET A 164 -1.26 5.81 -5.85
N VAL A 165 -1.78 7.03 -5.88
CA VAL A 165 -0.96 8.25 -6.06
C VAL A 165 0.02 8.45 -4.90
N HIS A 166 -0.45 8.24 -3.65
CA HIS A 166 0.42 8.26 -2.47
C HIS A 166 1.61 7.30 -2.63
N ASN A 167 1.37 6.07 -3.06
CA ASN A 167 2.44 5.10 -3.26
C ASN A 167 3.37 5.45 -4.41
N GLY A 168 2.86 6.07 -5.48
CA GLY A 168 3.71 6.63 -6.53
C GLY A 168 4.68 7.69 -5.99
N ILE A 169 4.20 8.60 -5.15
CA ILE A 169 5.03 9.61 -4.47
C ILE A 169 6.06 8.94 -3.55
N GLU A 170 5.65 7.92 -2.78
CA GLU A 170 6.53 7.12 -1.92
C GLU A 170 7.70 6.52 -2.72
N TYR A 171 7.44 5.95 -3.91
CA TYR A 171 8.50 5.43 -4.79
C TYR A 171 9.53 6.49 -5.16
N ALA A 172 9.07 7.68 -5.57
CA ALA A 172 9.96 8.77 -5.94
C ALA A 172 10.77 9.30 -4.75
N MET A 173 10.16 9.41 -3.57
CA MET A 173 10.87 9.82 -2.35
C MET A 173 11.94 8.80 -1.94
N MET A 174 11.60 7.50 -1.95
CA MET A 174 12.58 6.44 -1.66
C MET A 174 13.74 6.47 -2.64
N GLN A 175 13.46 6.65 -3.94
CA GLN A 175 14.50 6.73 -4.95
C GLN A 175 15.41 7.95 -4.75
N ALA A 176 14.85 9.10 -4.40
CA ALA A 176 15.64 10.31 -4.15
C ALA A 176 16.58 10.15 -2.94
N TYR A 177 16.12 9.52 -1.86
CA TYR A 177 16.98 9.17 -0.73
C TYR A 177 18.08 8.18 -1.10
N ALA A 178 17.74 7.15 -1.90
CA ALA A 178 18.68 6.13 -2.34
C ALA A 178 19.79 6.72 -3.23
N GLU A 179 19.44 7.58 -4.18
CA GLU A 179 20.41 8.29 -5.04
C GLU A 179 21.32 9.21 -4.22
N GLY A 180 20.75 9.93 -3.25
CA GLY A 180 21.51 10.75 -2.31
C GLY A 180 22.49 9.93 -1.45
N TYR A 181 22.04 8.78 -0.95
CA TYR A 181 22.89 7.85 -0.21
C TYR A 181 24.05 7.33 -1.08
N GLU A 182 23.76 6.86 -2.28
CA GLU A 182 24.78 6.35 -3.22
C GLU A 182 25.85 7.41 -3.53
N LEU A 183 25.41 8.66 -3.78
CA LEU A 183 26.32 9.77 -4.03
C LEU A 183 27.19 10.10 -2.80
N LEU A 184 26.65 10.04 -1.60
CA LEU A 184 27.42 10.26 -0.35
C LEU A 184 28.43 9.13 -0.09
N CYS A 185 28.16 7.91 -0.52
CA CYS A 185 29.06 6.78 -0.44
C CYS A 185 30.14 6.79 -1.54
N ALA A 186 29.97 7.51 -2.64
CA ALA A 186 30.85 7.52 -3.80
C ALA A 186 31.98 8.53 -3.66
N ASP A 187 33.08 8.11 -2.97
CA ASP A 187 34.32 8.90 -2.81
C ASP A 187 34.08 10.40 -2.46
N SER A 188 33.16 10.60 -1.52
CA SER A 188 32.74 11.94 -1.08
C SER A 188 33.59 12.43 0.11
N PRO A 189 33.62 13.74 0.40
CA PRO A 189 34.28 14.27 1.60
C PRO A 189 33.53 13.90 2.91
N VAL A 190 32.38 13.27 2.83
CA VAL A 190 31.59 12.84 4.00
C VAL A 190 32.15 11.54 4.55
N THR A 191 32.50 11.52 5.82
CA THR A 191 33.14 10.38 6.47
C THR A 191 32.15 9.51 7.27
N ASP A 192 30.97 10.03 7.56
CA ASP A 192 29.93 9.35 8.33
C ASP A 192 28.54 9.61 7.72
N VAL A 193 28.19 8.80 6.74
CA VAL A 193 26.93 8.92 6.02
C VAL A 193 25.71 8.61 6.92
N PRO A 194 25.72 7.58 7.79
CA PRO A 194 24.65 7.36 8.76
C PRO A 194 24.35 8.59 9.64
N ALA A 195 25.38 9.25 10.17
CA ALA A 195 25.21 10.44 11.00
C ALA A 195 24.59 11.62 10.22
N VAL A 196 24.88 11.74 8.92
CA VAL A 196 24.25 12.75 8.05
C VAL A 196 22.76 12.49 7.90
N PHE A 197 22.34 11.24 7.61
CA PHE A 197 20.92 10.85 7.51
C PHE A 197 20.19 11.08 8.83
N ASP A 198 20.81 10.73 9.96
CA ASP A 198 20.21 10.99 11.28
C ASP A 198 20.03 12.48 11.56
N ALA A 199 21.03 13.29 11.25
CA ALA A 199 20.96 14.74 11.42
C ALA A 199 19.84 15.38 10.56
N TRP A 200 19.61 14.86 9.35
CA TRP A 200 18.57 15.38 8.45
C TRP A 200 17.15 15.16 8.95
N ARG A 201 16.93 14.24 9.87
CA ARG A 201 15.61 14.01 10.50
C ARG A 201 15.12 15.22 11.29
N GLN A 202 16.04 16.12 11.72
CA GLN A 202 15.70 17.28 12.53
C GLN A 202 16.03 18.58 11.80
N GLY A 203 15.07 19.49 11.73
CA GLY A 203 15.27 20.85 11.23
C GLY A 203 15.48 21.01 9.72
N THR A 204 15.46 19.93 8.93
CA THR A 204 15.61 20.01 7.47
C THR A 204 14.27 19.92 6.75
N VAL A 205 14.20 20.39 5.51
CA VAL A 205 12.97 20.38 4.68
C VAL A 205 12.64 19.00 4.10
N ILE A 206 13.59 18.06 4.11
CA ILE A 206 13.41 16.71 3.60
C ILE A 206 12.96 15.71 4.67
N ARG A 207 12.73 16.17 5.93
CA ARG A 207 12.28 15.27 6.99
C ARG A 207 10.96 14.58 6.61
N SER A 208 10.93 13.27 6.83
CA SER A 208 9.74 12.43 6.57
C SER A 208 9.87 11.14 7.37
N TRP A 209 8.78 10.41 7.51
CA TRP A 209 8.87 9.07 8.09
C TRP A 209 9.77 8.13 7.27
N LEU A 210 9.81 8.28 5.94
CA LEU A 210 10.76 7.51 5.11
C LEU A 210 12.21 7.81 5.48
N LEU A 211 12.55 9.05 5.79
CA LEU A 211 13.90 9.40 6.27
C LEU A 211 14.20 8.80 7.64
N ASP A 212 13.20 8.74 8.54
CA ASP A 212 13.36 8.06 9.83
C ASP A 212 13.67 6.57 9.65
N LEU A 213 12.99 5.92 8.70
CA LEU A 213 13.24 4.51 8.35
C LEU A 213 14.62 4.31 7.69
N CYS A 214 15.07 5.23 6.83
CA CYS A 214 16.42 5.20 6.28
C CYS A 214 17.46 5.31 7.40
N SER A 215 17.30 6.26 8.31
CA SER A 215 18.21 6.44 9.44
C SER A 215 18.26 5.21 10.35
N ALA A 216 17.10 4.59 10.62
CA ALA A 216 17.05 3.36 11.41
C ALA A 216 17.79 2.20 10.71
N ALA A 217 17.58 2.01 9.41
CA ALA A 217 18.27 0.97 8.65
C ALA A 217 19.80 1.18 8.65
N LEU A 218 20.26 2.42 8.48
CA LEU A 218 21.68 2.76 8.51
C LEU A 218 22.29 2.68 9.92
N ALA A 219 21.49 2.82 10.97
CA ALA A 219 21.95 2.58 12.34
C ALA A 219 22.15 1.09 12.64
N ASP A 220 21.28 0.22 12.06
CA ASP A 220 21.39 -1.22 12.19
C ASP A 220 22.55 -1.78 11.36
N GLU A 221 22.72 -1.30 10.13
CA GLU A 221 23.76 -1.75 9.19
C GLU A 221 24.28 -0.56 8.35
N PRO A 222 25.38 0.09 8.75
CA PRO A 222 25.86 1.36 8.17
C PRO A 222 26.20 1.32 6.67
N ASP A 223 26.62 0.19 6.15
CA ASP A 223 27.02 0.00 4.75
C ASP A 223 26.04 -0.84 3.93
N LEU A 224 24.97 -1.34 4.56
CA LEU A 224 23.92 -2.19 3.95
C LEU A 224 24.48 -3.41 3.16
N ALA A 225 25.67 -3.90 3.54
CA ALA A 225 26.43 -4.89 2.78
C ALA A 225 25.73 -6.27 2.69
N SER A 226 24.90 -6.60 3.68
CA SER A 226 24.13 -7.84 3.69
C SER A 226 22.87 -7.79 2.80
N ILE A 227 22.47 -6.60 2.34
CA ILE A 227 21.23 -6.38 1.60
C ILE A 227 21.52 -6.38 0.09
N ARG A 228 20.91 -7.30 -0.64
CA ARG A 228 20.98 -7.28 -2.10
C ARG A 228 20.19 -6.10 -2.65
N GLY A 229 20.75 -5.37 -3.62
CA GLY A 229 20.09 -4.27 -4.34
C GLY A 229 18.97 -4.76 -5.28
N TRP A 230 17.91 -5.32 -4.71
CA TRP A 230 16.74 -5.86 -5.42
C TRP A 230 15.47 -5.27 -4.80
N ALA A 231 14.65 -4.59 -5.59
CA ALA A 231 13.41 -3.99 -5.14
C ALA A 231 12.22 -4.43 -5.99
N ASP A 232 11.26 -5.11 -5.34
CA ASP A 232 9.96 -5.42 -5.95
C ASP A 232 9.05 -4.20 -6.00
N ASP A 233 8.02 -4.29 -6.81
CA ASP A 233 6.92 -3.32 -6.81
C ASP A 233 5.59 -4.03 -6.48
N SER A 234 4.70 -3.32 -5.80
CA SER A 234 3.39 -3.83 -5.36
C SER A 234 2.27 -3.65 -6.41
N GLY A 235 2.60 -3.17 -7.61
CA GLY A 235 1.64 -2.78 -8.64
C GLY A 235 1.26 -1.29 -8.58
N GLU A 236 1.22 -0.67 -7.42
CA GLU A 236 0.78 0.71 -7.22
C GLU A 236 1.58 1.74 -8.04
N GLY A 237 2.90 1.61 -8.08
CA GLY A 237 3.77 2.46 -8.89
C GLY A 237 3.50 2.31 -10.40
N ARG A 238 3.18 1.09 -10.86
CA ARG A 238 2.79 0.83 -12.25
C ARG A 238 1.46 1.51 -12.57
N TRP A 239 0.44 1.26 -11.74
CA TRP A 239 -0.89 1.85 -11.93
C TRP A 239 -0.85 3.37 -11.90
N THR A 240 0.01 3.98 -11.04
CA THR A 240 0.21 5.43 -11.03
C THR A 240 0.76 5.94 -12.35
N VAL A 241 1.75 5.27 -12.93
CA VAL A 241 2.34 5.66 -14.22
C VAL A 241 1.37 5.40 -15.38
N GLU A 242 0.65 4.26 -15.38
CA GLU A 242 -0.39 3.96 -16.36
C GLU A 242 -1.47 5.05 -16.36
N GLU A 243 -1.97 5.42 -15.19
CA GLU A 243 -2.99 6.46 -15.03
C GLU A 243 -2.48 7.85 -15.50
N ALA A 244 -1.21 8.14 -15.24
CA ALA A 244 -0.60 9.38 -15.73
C ALA A 244 -0.53 9.41 -17.26
N ILE A 245 -0.25 8.28 -17.92
CA ILE A 245 -0.27 8.16 -19.38
C ILE A 245 -1.69 8.37 -19.91
N ASP A 246 -2.67 7.69 -19.33
CA ASP A 246 -4.09 7.76 -19.76
C ASP A 246 -4.66 9.18 -19.62
N ARG A 247 -4.20 9.95 -18.64
CA ARG A 247 -4.62 11.34 -18.39
C ARG A 247 -3.68 12.38 -18.98
N ALA A 248 -2.63 11.98 -19.68
CA ALA A 248 -1.61 12.86 -20.21
C ALA A 248 -0.97 13.78 -19.13
N VAL A 249 -0.76 13.25 -17.92
CA VAL A 249 -0.09 13.95 -16.81
C VAL A 249 1.40 13.64 -16.82
N PRO A 250 2.30 14.63 -16.94
CA PRO A 250 3.74 14.39 -16.87
C PRO A 250 4.16 13.86 -15.48
N MET A 251 4.88 12.73 -15.45
CA MET A 251 5.26 12.08 -14.19
C MET A 251 6.71 11.56 -14.22
N PRO A 252 7.72 12.39 -14.51
CA PRO A 252 9.08 11.94 -14.73
C PRO A 252 9.73 11.30 -13.49
N ALA A 253 9.55 11.86 -12.29
CA ALA A 253 10.19 11.38 -11.07
C ALA A 253 9.67 9.98 -10.67
N ILE A 254 8.36 9.79 -10.68
CA ILE A 254 7.74 8.50 -10.29
C ILE A 254 8.04 7.42 -11.35
N SER A 255 8.03 7.79 -12.64
CA SER A 255 8.39 6.86 -13.72
C SER A 255 9.85 6.41 -13.60
N ALA A 256 10.78 7.33 -13.31
CA ALA A 256 12.18 7.00 -13.09
C ALA A 256 12.37 6.04 -11.89
N ALA A 257 11.71 6.31 -10.78
CA ALA A 257 11.75 5.45 -9.60
C ALA A 257 11.21 4.03 -9.88
N LEU A 258 10.13 3.91 -10.65
CA LEU A 258 9.59 2.62 -11.08
C LEU A 258 10.57 1.87 -11.96
N PHE A 259 11.19 2.52 -12.94
CA PHE A 259 12.17 1.90 -13.83
C PHE A 259 13.47 1.54 -13.11
N ALA A 260 13.90 2.30 -12.11
CA ALA A 260 15.02 1.91 -11.25
C ALA A 260 14.77 0.56 -10.56
N ARG A 261 13.54 0.33 -10.04
CA ARG A 261 13.16 -0.98 -9.50
C ARG A 261 13.18 -2.09 -10.55
N PHE A 262 12.77 -1.82 -11.79
CA PHE A 262 12.90 -2.80 -12.88
C PHE A 262 14.37 -3.13 -13.16
N SER A 263 15.23 -2.11 -13.20
CA SER A 263 16.67 -2.28 -13.41
C SER A 263 17.32 -3.08 -12.29
N SER A 264 16.91 -2.87 -11.04
CA SER A 264 17.46 -3.59 -9.87
C SER A 264 17.26 -5.11 -9.94
N ARG A 265 16.33 -5.58 -10.79
CA ARG A 265 15.99 -7.00 -10.97
C ARG A 265 16.68 -7.65 -12.20
N GLN A 266 17.49 -6.89 -12.91
CA GLN A 266 18.25 -7.38 -14.07
C GLN A 266 19.69 -7.69 -13.65
N ASP A 267 20.11 -8.95 -13.75
CA ASP A 267 21.50 -9.33 -13.50
C ASP A 267 22.41 -8.91 -14.67
N ASP A 268 21.86 -8.86 -15.90
CA ASP A 268 22.50 -8.34 -17.10
C ASP A 268 21.44 -7.67 -17.98
N SER A 269 21.80 -6.58 -18.64
CA SER A 269 20.88 -5.78 -19.46
C SER A 269 21.13 -6.00 -20.96
N PRO A 270 20.21 -6.66 -21.69
CA PRO A 270 20.32 -6.79 -23.15
C PRO A 270 20.43 -5.43 -23.85
N ALA A 271 19.84 -4.38 -23.32
CA ALA A 271 19.96 -3.03 -23.86
C ALA A 271 21.40 -2.49 -23.74
N MET A 272 22.03 -2.69 -22.57
CA MET A 272 23.43 -2.28 -22.36
C MET A 272 24.38 -3.14 -23.20
N ASN A 273 24.10 -4.42 -23.37
CA ASN A 273 24.86 -5.31 -24.24
C ASN A 273 24.83 -4.82 -25.69
N LEU A 274 23.66 -4.42 -26.20
CA LEU A 274 23.56 -3.87 -27.56
C LEU A 274 24.30 -2.53 -27.68
N ILE A 275 24.23 -1.65 -26.70
CA ILE A 275 24.97 -0.38 -26.68
C ILE A 275 26.49 -0.65 -26.71
N ALA A 276 26.97 -1.57 -25.88
CA ALA A 276 28.38 -1.96 -25.88
C ALA A 276 28.83 -2.51 -27.26
N ALA A 277 28.02 -3.39 -27.84
CA ALA A 277 28.28 -3.93 -29.17
C ALA A 277 28.30 -2.84 -30.25
N MET A 278 27.35 -1.92 -30.26
CA MET A 278 27.33 -0.78 -31.19
C MET A 278 28.57 0.10 -31.04
N ARG A 279 28.96 0.42 -29.79
CA ARG A 279 30.17 1.23 -29.52
C ARG A 279 31.44 0.55 -30.04
N ASN A 280 31.50 -0.75 -29.93
CA ASN A 280 32.61 -1.52 -30.53
C ASN A 280 32.60 -1.42 -32.06
N GLN A 281 31.46 -1.57 -32.70
CA GLN A 281 31.33 -1.55 -34.15
C GLN A 281 31.75 -0.21 -34.80
N PHE A 282 31.30 0.91 -34.22
CA PHE A 282 31.59 2.22 -34.82
C PHE A 282 32.88 2.87 -34.31
N GLY A 283 33.37 2.52 -33.14
CA GLY A 283 34.51 3.20 -32.50
C GLY A 283 35.63 2.29 -32.02
N GLY A 284 35.51 0.98 -32.16
CA GLY A 284 36.50 0.00 -31.69
C GLY A 284 36.64 0.01 -30.15
N HIS A 285 35.62 0.51 -29.39
CA HIS A 285 35.66 0.53 -27.95
C HIS A 285 35.71 -0.90 -27.39
N ALA A 286 36.47 -1.08 -26.31
CA ALA A 286 36.58 -2.38 -25.64
C ALA A 286 35.23 -2.91 -25.17
N ILE A 287 34.99 -4.21 -25.33
CA ILE A 287 33.87 -4.95 -24.77
C ILE A 287 34.36 -5.68 -23.52
N HIS A 288 33.61 -5.67 -22.45
CA HIS A 288 33.82 -6.52 -21.29
C HIS A 288 32.99 -7.80 -21.47
N ASN A 289 33.65 -8.95 -21.47
CA ASN A 289 32.99 -10.26 -21.57
C ASN A 289 32.56 -10.70 -20.16
N SER A 290 31.41 -11.40 -20.07
CA SER A 290 30.86 -11.99 -18.85
C SER A 290 31.76 -13.08 -18.27
#